data_3948a50c12b39b394941fd322d02a1e6
#
_entry.id   3948a50c12b39b394941fd322d02a1e6
#
_cell.length_a   1.000
_cell.length_b   1.000
_cell.length_c   1.000
_cell.angle_alpha   90.00
_cell.angle_beta   90.00
_cell.angle_gamma   90.00
#
_symmetry.space_group_name_H-M   'P 1'
#
loop_
_entity.id
_entity.type
_entity.pdbx_description
1 polymer ?
#
loop_
_entity_poly.entity_id
_entity_poly.type
_entity_poly.pdbx_seq_one_letter_code
_entity_poly.pdbx_strand_id
1 'polypeptide(L)'
;MRTIRVTGKGQLRLKPDITRITMTLEGVYPEYSETLQHSSEDTEALKDVLSGFGFARSDLKTLSFSIDTEYESYREREVYKQRFIGYRFQHMLKVEFSSDNERLGRILYALSNCAVSPEFRLSYTVSDPEAARNELLGKAVQDAKEKAAVLSRAAGVSLRCIESIDYSWGEIDIEYRPMERMAKAAQPLMAASYAMDIEPDDIELSDTVTVIWEIE
;
A
#
# COMPACT_ATOMS: atom_id res chain seq x y z
N MET A 1 -41.05 14.08 -16.25
CA MET A 1 -40.90 13.09 -15.20
C MET A 1 -40.31 13.81 -14.01
N ARG A 2 -40.79 13.61 -12.81
CA ARG A 2 -40.22 14.24 -11.60
C ARG A 2 -39.28 13.24 -10.96
N THR A 3 -38.09 13.69 -10.56
CA THR A 3 -37.08 12.82 -9.97
C THR A 3 -36.48 13.43 -8.70
N ILE A 4 -35.97 12.59 -7.82
CA ILE A 4 -35.13 12.97 -6.70
C ILE A 4 -33.74 12.33 -6.87
N ARG A 5 -32.70 13.15 -6.71
CA ARG A 5 -31.31 12.69 -6.74
C ARG A 5 -30.75 12.72 -5.32
N VAL A 6 -30.21 11.63 -4.86
CA VAL A 6 -29.67 11.50 -3.52
C VAL A 6 -28.31 10.80 -3.56
N THR A 7 -27.33 11.41 -2.89
CA THR A 7 -26.02 10.79 -2.70
C THR A 7 -25.96 10.13 -1.34
N GLY A 8 -25.73 8.84 -1.34
CA GLY A 8 -25.42 8.06 -0.16
C GLY A 8 -23.93 7.92 0.05
N LYS A 9 -23.52 7.79 1.31
CA LYS A 9 -22.15 7.58 1.73
C LYS A 9 -22.02 6.26 2.47
N GLY A 10 -21.24 5.33 1.93
CA GLY A 10 -20.77 4.17 2.63
C GLY A 10 -19.59 4.52 3.53
N GLN A 11 -19.53 3.92 4.70
CA GLN A 11 -18.39 3.96 5.59
C GLN A 11 -18.12 2.57 6.14
N LEU A 12 -16.86 2.20 6.17
CA LEU A 12 -16.42 0.90 6.66
C LEU A 12 -15.14 1.09 7.47
N ARG A 13 -15.05 0.37 8.56
CA ARG A 13 -13.85 0.32 9.40
C ARG A 13 -13.41 -1.12 9.47
N LEU A 14 -12.19 -1.42 9.05
CA LEU A 14 -11.64 -2.76 8.90
C LEU A 14 -10.39 -2.91 9.75
N LYS A 15 -10.33 -3.99 10.52
CA LYS A 15 -9.08 -4.38 11.18
C LYS A 15 -8.19 -5.05 10.13
N PRO A 16 -6.95 -4.56 9.91
CA PRO A 16 -6.01 -5.22 9.01
C PRO A 16 -5.67 -6.63 9.48
N ASP A 17 -5.60 -7.57 8.55
CA ASP A 17 -5.23 -8.97 8.82
C ASP A 17 -4.01 -9.43 8.00
N ILE A 18 -3.51 -8.58 7.09
CA ILE A 18 -2.32 -8.83 6.27
C ILE A 18 -1.28 -7.74 6.53
N THR A 19 -0.07 -8.18 6.82
CA THR A 19 1.14 -7.35 6.86
C THR A 19 1.85 -7.44 5.53
N ARG A 20 2.20 -6.29 4.95
CA ARG A 20 2.99 -6.16 3.73
C ARG A 20 4.31 -5.49 4.05
N ILE A 21 5.41 -6.12 3.66
CA ILE A 21 6.75 -5.53 3.68
C ILE A 21 7.12 -5.22 2.23
N THR A 22 7.30 -3.95 1.93
CA THR A 22 7.87 -3.50 0.65
C THR A 22 9.35 -3.23 0.87
N MET A 23 10.21 -3.84 0.04
CA MET A 23 11.66 -3.75 0.14
C MET A 23 12.21 -3.15 -1.15
N THR A 24 13.15 -2.24 -1.02
CA THR A 24 13.85 -1.63 -2.15
C THR A 24 15.31 -2.01 -2.10
N LEU A 25 15.79 -2.63 -3.17
CA LEU A 25 17.18 -2.90 -3.45
C LEU A 25 17.68 -1.85 -4.43
N GLU A 26 18.85 -1.28 -4.18
CA GLU A 26 19.47 -0.34 -5.11
C GLU A 26 20.99 -0.48 -5.09
N GLY A 27 21.62 -0.18 -6.22
CA GLY A 27 23.07 -0.17 -6.35
C GLY A 27 23.49 0.58 -7.60
N VAL A 28 24.73 1.10 -7.60
CA VAL A 28 25.33 1.80 -8.74
C VAL A 28 26.62 1.09 -9.12
N TYR A 29 26.73 0.68 -10.38
CA TYR A 29 27.90 -0.02 -10.91
C TYR A 29 28.33 0.60 -12.25
N PRO A 30 29.64 0.57 -12.59
CA PRO A 30 30.14 1.21 -13.80
C PRO A 30 29.57 0.63 -15.09
N GLU A 31 29.33 -0.71 -15.13
CA GLU A 31 28.90 -1.42 -16.31
C GLU A 31 27.45 -1.91 -16.18
N TYR A 32 26.70 -1.85 -17.26
CA TYR A 32 25.31 -2.29 -17.30
C TYR A 32 25.14 -3.78 -16.94
N SER A 33 26.05 -4.63 -17.43
CA SER A 33 26.04 -6.06 -17.15
C SER A 33 26.29 -6.38 -15.68
N GLU A 34 27.21 -5.67 -15.03
CA GLU A 34 27.49 -5.78 -13.60
C GLU A 34 26.26 -5.36 -12.78
N THR A 35 25.61 -4.26 -13.18
CA THR A 35 24.39 -3.78 -12.54
C THR A 35 23.28 -4.83 -12.53
N LEU A 36 23.07 -5.49 -13.68
CA LEU A 36 22.09 -6.60 -13.79
C LEU A 36 22.46 -7.80 -12.92
N GLN A 37 23.76 -8.18 -12.95
CA GLN A 37 24.25 -9.32 -12.18
C GLN A 37 24.04 -9.08 -10.68
N HIS A 38 24.49 -7.95 -10.15
CA HIS A 38 24.33 -7.61 -8.73
C HIS A 38 22.88 -7.51 -8.31
N SER A 39 22.01 -6.90 -9.14
CA SER A 39 20.57 -6.86 -8.86
C SER A 39 19.97 -8.28 -8.73
N SER A 40 20.42 -9.23 -9.56
CA SER A 40 19.98 -10.62 -9.49
C SER A 40 20.52 -11.31 -8.23
N GLU A 41 21.79 -11.15 -7.90
CA GLU A 41 22.44 -11.71 -6.72
C GLU A 41 21.78 -11.22 -5.43
N ASP A 42 21.52 -9.91 -5.33
CA ASP A 42 20.87 -9.28 -4.19
C ASP A 42 19.43 -9.81 -4.01
N THR A 43 18.70 -9.96 -5.12
CA THR A 43 17.35 -10.52 -5.10
C THR A 43 17.35 -11.98 -4.62
N GLU A 44 18.30 -12.78 -5.06
CA GLU A 44 18.43 -14.18 -4.63
C GLU A 44 18.81 -14.26 -3.14
N ALA A 45 19.75 -13.45 -2.66
CA ALA A 45 20.11 -13.35 -1.25
C ALA A 45 18.90 -12.99 -0.38
N LEU A 46 18.07 -12.05 -0.83
CA LEU A 46 16.84 -11.67 -0.13
C LEU A 46 15.82 -12.82 -0.08
N LYS A 47 15.65 -13.56 -1.19
CA LYS A 47 14.79 -14.75 -1.22
C LYS A 47 15.26 -15.84 -0.26
N ASP A 48 16.58 -16.03 -0.15
CA ASP A 48 17.16 -17.02 0.76
C ASP A 48 16.90 -16.63 2.23
N VAL A 49 17.05 -15.37 2.59
CA VAL A 49 16.69 -14.87 3.94
C VAL A 49 15.22 -15.12 4.24
N LEU A 50 14.32 -14.74 3.32
CA LEU A 50 12.88 -14.90 3.52
C LEU A 50 12.42 -16.35 3.55
N SER A 51 13.11 -17.25 2.84
CA SER A 51 12.81 -18.68 2.86
C SER A 51 12.94 -19.29 4.27
N GLY A 52 13.86 -18.76 5.08
CA GLY A 52 14.03 -19.14 6.50
C GLY A 52 12.81 -18.83 7.38
N PHE A 53 11.91 -17.97 6.91
CA PHE A 53 10.65 -17.62 7.57
C PHE A 53 9.43 -18.30 6.95
N GLY A 54 9.64 -19.30 6.08
CA GLY A 54 8.57 -20.09 5.46
C GLY A 54 7.91 -19.44 4.25
N PHE A 55 8.54 -18.43 3.63
CA PHE A 55 8.09 -17.89 2.36
C PHE A 55 8.62 -18.75 1.21
N ALA A 56 7.75 -19.07 0.25
CA ALA A 56 8.19 -19.62 -1.02
C ALA A 56 8.91 -18.51 -1.83
N ARG A 57 9.85 -18.89 -2.70
CA ARG A 57 10.54 -17.91 -3.58
C ARG A 57 9.57 -17.12 -4.45
N SER A 58 8.42 -17.70 -4.78
CA SER A 58 7.33 -17.08 -5.53
C SER A 58 6.52 -16.03 -4.74
N ASP A 59 6.62 -16.00 -3.40
CA ASP A 59 5.89 -15.06 -2.56
C ASP A 59 6.52 -13.66 -2.59
N LEU A 60 7.81 -13.59 -2.93
CA LEU A 60 8.49 -12.33 -3.18
C LEU A 60 8.13 -11.83 -4.58
N LYS A 61 7.32 -10.78 -4.65
CA LYS A 61 6.80 -10.21 -5.88
C LYS A 61 7.51 -8.90 -6.23
N THR A 62 7.87 -8.73 -7.50
CA THR A 62 8.37 -7.47 -8.02
C THR A 62 7.22 -6.48 -8.23
N LEU A 63 7.34 -5.30 -7.66
CA LEU A 63 6.45 -4.16 -7.90
C LEU A 63 6.97 -3.29 -9.04
N SER A 64 8.27 -3.00 -9.04
CA SER A 64 8.93 -2.28 -10.12
C SER A 64 10.40 -2.66 -10.21
N PHE A 65 10.95 -2.53 -11.41
CA PHE A 65 12.38 -2.72 -11.68
C PHE A 65 12.81 -1.71 -12.74
N SER A 66 13.86 -0.94 -12.46
CA SER A 66 14.46 -0.03 -13.44
C SER A 66 15.98 -0.06 -13.36
N ILE A 67 16.62 0.28 -14.46
CA ILE A 67 18.05 0.59 -14.53
C ILE A 67 18.19 1.91 -15.29
N ASP A 68 18.77 2.89 -14.63
CA ASP A 68 18.94 4.24 -15.14
C ASP A 68 20.42 4.63 -15.14
N THR A 69 20.79 5.59 -15.98
CA THR A 69 22.15 6.15 -15.97
C THR A 69 22.33 7.10 -14.79
N GLU A 70 23.45 6.97 -14.07
CA GLU A 70 23.75 7.77 -12.90
C GLU A 70 24.88 8.75 -13.18
N TYR A 71 24.67 9.99 -12.74
CA TYR A 71 25.62 11.09 -12.93
C TYR A 71 25.93 11.77 -11.60
N GLU A 72 27.21 12.00 -11.35
CA GLU A 72 27.67 12.81 -10.22
C GLU A 72 27.86 14.26 -10.66
N SER A 73 27.29 15.19 -9.90
CA SER A 73 27.53 16.62 -10.09
C SER A 73 28.77 17.05 -9.29
N TYR A 74 29.75 17.61 -9.96
CA TYR A 74 30.94 18.15 -9.31
C TYR A 74 31.21 19.59 -9.74
N ARG A 75 31.91 20.35 -8.88
CA ARG A 75 32.25 21.75 -9.14
C ARG A 75 33.70 21.86 -9.60
N GLU A 76 33.89 22.38 -10.79
CA GLU A 76 35.23 22.69 -11.33
C GLU A 76 35.29 24.16 -11.74
N ARG A 77 36.23 24.94 -11.16
CA ARG A 77 36.40 26.37 -11.43
C ARG A 77 35.12 27.19 -11.43
N GLU A 78 34.30 27.01 -10.41
CA GLU A 78 32.98 27.66 -10.22
C GLU A 78 31.86 27.25 -11.20
N VAL A 79 32.10 26.28 -12.07
CA VAL A 79 31.11 25.71 -12.97
C VAL A 79 30.68 24.34 -12.47
N TYR A 80 29.37 24.08 -12.41
CA TYR A 80 28.86 22.75 -12.15
C TYR A 80 28.93 21.90 -13.41
N LYS A 81 29.55 20.75 -13.30
CA LYS A 81 29.63 19.73 -14.35
C LYS A 81 29.06 18.42 -13.87
N GLN A 82 28.61 17.59 -14.82
CA GLN A 82 28.16 16.23 -14.56
C GLN A 82 29.12 15.21 -15.13
N ARG A 83 29.40 14.16 -14.39
CA ARG A 83 30.21 13.03 -14.82
C ARG A 83 29.37 11.76 -14.70
N PHE A 84 29.32 10.99 -15.76
CA PHE A 84 28.76 9.65 -15.73
C PHE A 84 29.57 8.79 -14.76
N ILE A 85 28.85 8.10 -13.82
CA ILE A 85 29.47 7.24 -12.81
C ILE A 85 29.02 5.79 -12.92
N GLY A 86 28.02 5.50 -13.72
CA GLY A 86 27.56 4.15 -13.95
C GLY A 86 26.05 4.05 -14.19
N TYR A 87 25.55 2.87 -13.91
CA TYR A 87 24.15 2.54 -13.99
C TYR A 87 23.62 2.25 -12.58
N ARG A 88 22.49 2.86 -12.24
CA ARG A 88 21.76 2.59 -11.01
C ARG A 88 20.64 1.62 -11.28
N PHE A 89 20.57 0.50 -10.57
CA PHE A 89 19.34 -0.28 -10.52
C PHE A 89 18.50 0.11 -9.30
N GLN A 90 17.19 0.01 -9.45
CA GLN A 90 16.23 0.08 -8.36
C GLN A 90 15.23 -1.06 -8.55
N HIS A 91 15.16 -1.96 -7.57
CA HIS A 91 14.27 -3.10 -7.58
C HIS A 91 13.37 -3.07 -6.35
N MET A 92 12.10 -2.76 -6.55
CA MET A 92 11.09 -2.75 -5.50
C MET A 92 10.35 -4.07 -5.46
N LEU A 93 10.38 -4.70 -4.32
CA LEU A 93 9.84 -6.04 -4.06
C LEU A 93 8.84 -5.97 -2.92
N LYS A 94 7.86 -6.89 -2.90
CA LYS A 94 6.97 -7.04 -1.75
C LYS A 94 6.83 -8.49 -1.33
N VAL A 95 6.57 -8.67 -0.04
CA VAL A 95 6.09 -9.91 0.56
C VAL A 95 4.90 -9.61 1.46
N GLU A 96 3.92 -10.53 1.48
CA GLU A 96 2.69 -10.41 2.27
C GLU A 96 2.49 -11.66 3.11
N PHE A 97 1.98 -11.47 4.33
CA PHE A 97 1.66 -12.57 5.24
C PHE A 97 0.57 -12.14 6.24
N SER A 98 -0.11 -13.12 6.83
CA SER A 98 -1.09 -12.85 7.90
C SER A 98 -0.43 -12.11 9.06
N SER A 99 -1.09 -11.09 9.57
CA SER A 99 -0.55 -10.23 10.62
C SER A 99 -0.13 -11.02 11.85
N ASP A 100 1.18 -10.99 12.14
CA ASP A 100 1.85 -11.66 13.27
C ASP A 100 3.05 -10.79 13.65
N ASN A 101 2.95 -10.07 14.76
CA ASN A 101 3.98 -9.14 15.22
C ASN A 101 5.28 -9.83 15.62
N GLU A 102 5.20 -11.06 16.14
CA GLU A 102 6.41 -11.83 16.49
C GLU A 102 7.18 -12.24 15.23
N ARG A 103 6.45 -12.76 14.22
CA ARG A 103 7.02 -13.10 12.91
C ARG A 103 7.58 -11.88 12.22
N LEU A 104 6.86 -10.74 12.26
CA LEU A 104 7.30 -9.46 11.72
C LEU A 104 8.62 -9.02 12.35
N GLY A 105 8.71 -9.00 13.68
CA GLY A 105 9.93 -8.61 14.40
C GLY A 105 11.14 -9.45 14.01
N ARG A 106 10.97 -10.78 13.87
CA ARG A 106 12.03 -11.69 13.44
C ARG A 106 12.48 -11.43 12.00
N ILE A 107 11.52 -11.17 11.08
CA ILE A 107 11.83 -10.85 9.69
C ILE A 107 12.61 -9.54 9.59
N LEU A 108 12.16 -8.47 10.27
CA LEU A 108 12.83 -7.17 10.25
C LEU A 108 14.26 -7.25 10.83
N TYR A 109 14.45 -8.04 11.88
CA TYR A 109 15.79 -8.29 12.41
C TYR A 109 16.69 -9.01 11.40
N ALA A 110 16.18 -10.02 10.72
CA ALA A 110 16.94 -10.73 9.71
C ALA A 110 17.30 -9.83 8.50
N LEU A 111 16.35 -8.98 8.07
CA LEU A 111 16.58 -7.99 7.01
C LEU A 111 17.65 -6.96 7.39
N SER A 112 17.65 -6.50 8.64
CA SER A 112 18.65 -5.54 9.14
C SER A 112 20.06 -6.12 9.24
N ASN A 113 20.20 -7.44 9.32
CA ASN A 113 21.48 -8.15 9.35
C ASN A 113 21.81 -8.85 8.02
N CYS A 114 21.00 -8.66 7.00
CA CYS A 114 21.24 -9.20 5.67
C CYS A 114 22.39 -8.45 4.99
N ALA A 115 23.22 -9.17 4.22
CA ALA A 115 24.34 -8.57 3.49
C ALA A 115 23.89 -7.47 2.49
N VAL A 116 22.67 -7.56 2.00
CA VAL A 116 22.10 -6.65 1.00
C VAL A 116 21.53 -5.37 1.63
N SER A 117 21.17 -5.38 2.91
CA SER A 117 20.62 -4.24 3.67
C SER A 117 19.51 -3.46 2.94
N PRO A 118 18.40 -4.12 2.56
CA PRO A 118 17.33 -3.45 1.80
C PRO A 118 16.68 -2.32 2.61
N GLU A 119 16.32 -1.23 1.95
CA GLU A 119 15.36 -0.31 2.53
C GLU A 119 13.98 -0.97 2.57
N PHE A 120 13.25 -0.84 3.68
CA PHE A 120 11.92 -1.44 3.77
C PHE A 120 10.88 -0.49 4.32
N ARG A 121 9.63 -0.73 3.92
CA ARG A 121 8.43 -0.04 4.40
C ARG A 121 7.38 -1.06 4.80
N LEU A 122 6.67 -0.76 5.89
CA LEU A 122 5.55 -1.56 6.36
C LEU A 122 4.25 -0.92 5.91
N SER A 123 3.33 -1.76 5.48
CA SER A 123 1.93 -1.39 5.30
C SER A 123 1.04 -2.58 5.67
N TYR A 124 -0.23 -2.29 5.93
CA TYR A 124 -1.20 -3.25 6.37
C TYR A 124 -2.43 -3.18 5.48
N THR A 125 -3.00 -4.34 5.16
CA THR A 125 -4.17 -4.45 4.30
C THR A 125 -5.09 -5.56 4.81
N VAL A 126 -6.12 -5.88 4.05
CA VAL A 126 -7.04 -6.98 4.33
C VAL A 126 -6.85 -8.10 3.32
N SER A 127 -7.14 -9.33 3.73
CA SER A 127 -7.03 -10.53 2.89
C SER A 127 -8.04 -10.55 1.75
N ASP A 128 -9.22 -9.93 1.93
CA ASP A 128 -10.27 -9.82 0.91
C ASP A 128 -10.68 -8.35 0.66
N PRO A 129 -9.89 -7.60 -0.12
CA PRO A 129 -10.22 -6.22 -0.46
C PRO A 129 -11.45 -6.09 -1.37
N GLU A 130 -11.80 -7.14 -2.12
CA GLU A 130 -12.98 -7.12 -2.99
C GLU A 130 -14.28 -7.21 -2.16
N ALA A 131 -14.33 -8.11 -1.18
CA ALA A 131 -15.46 -8.18 -0.26
C ALA A 131 -15.65 -6.86 0.50
N ALA A 132 -14.57 -6.24 0.95
CA ALA A 132 -14.62 -4.95 1.64
C ALA A 132 -15.19 -3.83 0.74
N ARG A 133 -14.77 -3.77 -0.52
CA ARG A 133 -15.32 -2.80 -1.49
C ARG A 133 -16.80 -3.03 -1.76
N ASN A 134 -17.21 -4.28 -1.93
CA ASN A 134 -18.60 -4.64 -2.16
C ASN A 134 -19.50 -4.29 -0.95
N GLU A 135 -19.03 -4.52 0.27
CA GLU A 135 -19.72 -4.11 1.48
C GLU A 135 -19.87 -2.59 1.56
N LEU A 136 -18.80 -1.85 1.26
CA LEU A 136 -18.79 -0.38 1.26
C LEU A 136 -19.80 0.20 0.28
N LEU A 137 -19.89 -0.35 -0.94
CA LEU A 137 -20.87 0.03 -1.95
C LEU A 137 -22.29 -0.28 -1.49
N GLY A 138 -22.53 -1.44 -0.93
CA GLY A 138 -23.82 -1.81 -0.37
C GLY A 138 -24.29 -0.81 0.69
N LYS A 139 -23.38 -0.38 1.57
CA LYS A 139 -23.68 0.65 2.60
C LYS A 139 -23.98 2.01 1.98
N ALA A 140 -23.27 2.41 0.91
CA ALA A 140 -23.54 3.67 0.23
C ALA A 140 -24.93 3.71 -0.43
N VAL A 141 -25.32 2.62 -1.09
CA VAL A 141 -26.66 2.50 -1.68
C VAL A 141 -27.75 2.48 -0.62
N GLN A 142 -27.51 1.79 0.49
CA GLN A 142 -28.47 1.74 1.60
C GLN A 142 -28.66 3.14 2.22
N ASP A 143 -27.60 3.88 2.47
CA ASP A 143 -27.68 5.26 2.99
C ASP A 143 -28.40 6.20 2.01
N ALA A 144 -28.17 6.06 0.69
CA ALA A 144 -28.92 6.81 -0.32
C ALA A 144 -30.42 6.52 -0.26
N LYS A 145 -30.80 5.26 -0.12
CA LYS A 145 -32.20 4.83 -0.01
C LYS A 145 -32.88 5.38 1.25
N GLU A 146 -32.22 5.33 2.40
CA GLU A 146 -32.72 5.87 3.65
C GLU A 146 -32.94 7.39 3.58
N LYS A 147 -31.96 8.12 3.04
CA LYS A 147 -32.07 9.56 2.81
C LYS A 147 -33.19 9.92 1.83
N ALA A 148 -33.32 9.17 0.73
CA ALA A 148 -34.40 9.37 -0.23
C ALA A 148 -35.78 9.17 0.42
N ALA A 149 -35.94 8.17 1.27
CA ALA A 149 -37.19 7.93 2.01
C ALA A 149 -37.52 9.06 2.99
N VAL A 150 -36.54 9.63 3.67
CA VAL A 150 -36.73 10.79 4.54
C VAL A 150 -37.13 12.02 3.74
N LEU A 151 -36.43 12.32 2.65
CA LEU A 151 -36.68 13.49 1.82
C LEU A 151 -38.03 13.42 1.12
N SER A 152 -38.42 12.28 0.56
CA SER A 152 -39.73 12.09 -0.10
C SER A 152 -40.89 12.26 0.87
N ARG A 153 -40.77 11.70 2.09
CA ARG A 153 -41.79 11.88 3.15
C ARG A 153 -41.92 13.35 3.54
N ALA A 154 -40.81 14.06 3.74
CA ALA A 154 -40.82 15.47 4.10
C ALA A 154 -41.41 16.35 2.98
N ALA A 155 -41.20 15.99 1.72
CA ALA A 155 -41.71 16.68 0.55
C ALA A 155 -43.19 16.33 0.22
N GLY A 156 -43.79 15.34 0.90
CA GLY A 156 -45.14 14.89 0.63
C GLY A 156 -45.28 14.14 -0.71
N VAL A 157 -44.23 13.48 -1.18
CA VAL A 157 -44.21 12.70 -2.40
C VAL A 157 -43.84 11.25 -2.13
N SER A 158 -44.18 10.34 -3.06
CA SER A 158 -43.86 8.93 -2.96
C SER A 158 -42.68 8.57 -3.88
N LEU A 159 -41.72 7.76 -3.36
CA LEU A 159 -40.66 7.18 -4.16
C LEU A 159 -41.26 6.06 -5.04
N ARG A 160 -40.87 6.05 -6.31
CA ARG A 160 -41.15 4.96 -7.25
C ARG A 160 -39.89 4.15 -7.55
N CYS A 161 -39.67 3.79 -8.79
CA CYS A 161 -38.50 3.02 -9.20
C CYS A 161 -37.21 3.84 -9.25
N ILE A 162 -36.08 3.13 -9.19
CA ILE A 162 -34.77 3.70 -9.44
C ILE A 162 -34.66 3.96 -10.96
N GLU A 163 -34.34 5.19 -11.35
CA GLU A 163 -34.10 5.59 -12.73
C GLU A 163 -32.63 5.32 -13.13
N SER A 164 -31.70 5.71 -12.25
CA SER A 164 -30.27 5.44 -12.47
C SER A 164 -29.51 5.37 -11.15
N ILE A 165 -28.38 4.68 -11.20
CA ILE A 165 -27.38 4.63 -10.14
C ILE A 165 -26.05 5.06 -10.77
N ASP A 166 -25.52 6.19 -10.31
CA ASP A 166 -24.21 6.69 -10.73
C ASP A 166 -23.18 6.32 -9.68
N TYR A 167 -22.25 5.50 -10.11
CA TYR A 167 -21.09 5.08 -9.33
C TYR A 167 -19.82 5.48 -10.06
N SER A 168 -19.02 6.34 -9.46
CA SER A 168 -17.71 6.70 -10.01
C SER A 168 -16.69 5.67 -9.56
N TRP A 169 -16.08 4.97 -10.50
CA TRP A 169 -14.94 4.11 -10.24
C TRP A 169 -13.75 4.93 -9.75
N GLY A 170 -13.66 5.13 -8.44
CA GLY A 170 -12.44 5.52 -7.79
C GLY A 170 -11.72 4.25 -7.33
N GLU A 171 -10.44 4.12 -7.61
CA GLU A 171 -9.63 3.03 -7.05
C GLU A 171 -9.47 3.32 -5.55
N ILE A 172 -10.22 2.61 -4.71
CA ILE A 172 -10.12 2.73 -3.25
C ILE A 172 -8.90 1.92 -2.82
N ASP A 173 -7.85 2.62 -2.39
CA ASP A 173 -6.67 2.00 -1.79
C ASP A 173 -7.03 1.49 -0.39
N ILE A 174 -7.02 0.18 -0.21
CA ILE A 174 -7.29 -0.48 1.08
C ILE A 174 -5.95 -0.80 1.72
N GLU A 175 -5.25 0.24 2.16
CA GLU A 175 -3.95 0.11 2.78
C GLU A 175 -3.80 1.12 3.93
N TYR A 176 -3.35 0.63 5.08
CA TYR A 176 -2.89 1.47 6.19
C TYR A 176 -1.36 1.56 6.16
N ARG A 177 -0.85 2.78 6.09
CA ARG A 177 0.58 3.07 6.18
C ARG A 177 0.85 3.80 7.50
N PRO A 178 1.59 3.19 8.43
CA PRO A 178 2.02 3.92 9.62
C PRO A 178 2.76 5.19 9.20
N MET A 179 2.41 6.34 9.80
CA MET A 179 3.12 7.58 9.49
C MET A 179 4.60 7.42 9.85
N GLU A 180 5.49 7.66 8.87
CA GLU A 180 6.93 7.75 9.09
C GLU A 180 7.20 8.93 10.04
N ARG A 181 7.26 8.68 11.33
CA ARG A 181 7.96 9.61 12.22
C ARG A 181 9.45 9.38 11.96
N MET A 182 10.12 10.40 11.42
CA MET A 182 11.58 10.42 11.30
C MET A 182 12.18 9.91 12.61
N ALA A 183 12.66 8.68 12.63
CA ALA A 183 13.39 8.13 13.74
C ALA A 183 14.73 8.88 13.82
N LYS A 184 14.85 9.81 14.75
CA LYS A 184 16.15 10.28 15.21
C LYS A 184 16.94 9.06 15.65
N ALA A 185 18.16 8.94 15.11
CA ALA A 185 19.13 7.90 15.33
C ALA A 185 18.95 7.17 16.69
N ALA A 186 18.47 5.94 16.61
CA ALA A 186 18.40 5.07 17.78
C ALA A 186 19.80 4.56 18.08
N GLN A 187 20.26 4.82 19.32
CA GLN A 187 21.42 4.15 19.87
C GLN A 187 21.21 2.64 19.87
N PRO A 188 22.27 1.82 19.74
CA PRO A 188 22.14 0.37 19.76
C PRO A 188 21.64 -0.08 21.13
N LEU A 189 20.38 -0.47 21.20
CA LEU A 189 19.81 -1.13 22.36
C LEU A 189 20.25 -2.59 22.34
N MET A 190 20.95 -2.97 23.41
CA MET A 190 21.33 -4.35 23.71
C MET A 190 20.12 -5.28 23.69
N ALA A 191 20.39 -6.51 23.27
CA ALA A 191 19.52 -7.68 23.20
C ALA A 191 18.40 -7.73 24.26
N ALA A 192 17.22 -7.27 23.90
CA ALA A 192 15.99 -7.54 24.65
C ALA A 192 14.88 -7.76 23.60
N SER A 193 14.27 -8.94 23.67
CA SER A 193 13.08 -9.43 22.96
C SER A 193 12.61 -8.59 21.75
N TYR A 194 12.77 -9.10 20.56
CA TYR A 194 12.35 -8.48 19.28
C TYR A 194 10.83 -8.38 19.08
N ALA A 195 10.06 -8.23 20.15
CA ALA A 195 8.65 -7.90 20.06
C ALA A 195 8.54 -6.41 19.67
N MET A 196 8.59 -6.13 18.38
CA MET A 196 8.10 -4.85 17.87
C MET A 196 6.60 -4.86 18.05
N ASP A 197 6.11 -4.16 19.04
CA ASP A 197 4.68 -3.93 19.27
C ASP A 197 4.19 -2.86 18.30
N ILE A 198 4.00 -3.25 17.05
CA ILE A 198 3.46 -2.39 15.99
C ILE A 198 2.04 -2.87 15.73
N GLU A 199 1.08 -2.36 16.50
CA GLU A 199 -0.34 -2.58 16.18
C GLU A 199 -0.78 -1.53 15.14
N PRO A 200 -1.27 -1.97 13.96
CA PRO A 200 -1.85 -1.06 12.99
C PRO A 200 -3.20 -0.55 13.50
N ASP A 201 -3.52 0.70 13.15
CA ASP A 201 -4.86 1.24 13.34
C ASP A 201 -5.82 0.63 12.30
N ASP A 202 -7.13 0.75 12.56
CA ASP A 202 -8.15 0.31 11.62
C ASP A 202 -8.09 1.10 10.31
N ILE A 203 -8.35 0.41 9.21
CA ILE A 203 -8.46 1.03 7.88
C ILE A 203 -9.84 1.65 7.76
N GLU A 204 -9.92 2.97 7.67
CA GLU A 204 -11.17 3.70 7.45
C GLU A 204 -11.39 3.92 5.95
N LEU A 205 -12.50 3.36 5.45
CA LEU A 205 -12.90 3.50 4.06
C LEU A 205 -14.19 4.31 3.95
N SER A 206 -14.29 5.12 2.92
CA SER A 206 -15.55 5.78 2.58
C SER A 206 -15.69 5.93 1.07
N ASP A 207 -16.91 5.72 0.58
CA ASP A 207 -17.26 5.92 -0.82
C ASP A 207 -18.68 6.46 -0.95
N THR A 208 -19.03 7.00 -2.12
CA THR A 208 -20.32 7.60 -2.38
C THR A 208 -20.96 7.04 -3.64
N VAL A 209 -22.27 6.85 -3.58
CA VAL A 209 -23.09 6.45 -4.72
C VAL A 209 -24.24 7.45 -4.85
N THR A 210 -24.50 7.94 -6.06
CA THR A 210 -25.65 8.78 -6.34
C THR A 210 -26.74 7.98 -7.01
N VAL A 211 -27.94 7.99 -6.42
CA VAL A 211 -29.10 7.27 -6.93
C VAL A 211 -30.19 8.28 -7.29
N ILE A 212 -30.85 8.07 -8.41
CA ILE A 212 -31.95 8.88 -8.91
C ILE A 212 -33.22 8.02 -8.91
N TRP A 213 -34.27 8.49 -8.24
CA TRP A 213 -35.60 7.86 -8.19
C TRP A 213 -36.63 8.74 -8.88
N GLU A 214 -37.60 8.08 -9.50
CA GLU A 214 -38.84 8.72 -9.87
C GLU A 214 -39.68 9.03 -8.61
N ILE A 215 -40.38 10.16 -8.62
CA ILE A 215 -41.30 10.58 -7.55
C ILE A 215 -42.67 10.94 -8.10
N GLU A 216 -43.67 10.68 -7.31
CA GLU A 216 -45.09 11.01 -7.57
C GLU A 216 -45.68 11.84 -6.45
#